data_631fd566f14606c9b4fdb0de3a8ca35b
#
_entry.id   631fd566f14606c9b4fdb0de3a8ca35b
#
_cell.length_a   1.000
_cell.length_b   1.000
_cell.length_c   1.000
_cell.angle_alpha   90.00
_cell.angle_beta   90.00
_cell.angle_gamma   90.00
#
_symmetry.space_group_name_H-M   'P 1'
#
loop_
_entity.id
_entity.type
_entity.pdbx_description
1 polymer ?
#
loop_
_entity_poly.entity_id
_entity_poly.type
_entity_poly.pdbx_seq_one_letter_code
_entity_poly.pdbx_strand_id
1 'polypeptide(L)'
;MRDIQQVLERWGAWVANNHEDVSWSPIAAGFKGLIPSKVKSRPQCTDDDALIISNCMAQLNVNNSDLHDFLYDYYVFGMTLMSLGRKHGRSDCWAGRVLQKAEGVIEGMLIMQGVKLEMDRYVEREPSGSQASQFA
;
A
#
# COMPACT_ATOMS: atom_id res chain seq x y z
N MET A 1 1.03 17.51 -0.98
CA MET A 1 0.18 16.31 -0.89
C MET A 1 1.01 15.05 -1.06
N ARG A 2 0.85 14.10 -0.18
CA ARG A 2 1.65 12.88 -0.25
C ARG A 2 1.24 11.99 -1.42
N ASP A 3 2.21 11.26 -1.96
CA ASP A 3 1.94 10.25 -2.99
C ASP A 3 1.62 8.93 -2.28
N ILE A 4 0.35 8.55 -2.28
CA ILE A 4 -0.10 7.36 -1.55
C ILE A 4 0.55 6.08 -2.08
N GLN A 5 0.88 6.02 -3.36
CA GLN A 5 1.54 4.84 -3.92
C GLN A 5 2.94 4.67 -3.33
N GLN A 6 3.69 5.76 -3.22
CA GLN A 6 5.02 5.70 -2.60
C GLN A 6 4.94 5.37 -1.11
N VAL A 7 3.93 5.91 -0.43
CA VAL A 7 3.68 5.58 0.98
C VAL A 7 3.48 4.09 1.15
N LEU A 8 2.62 3.50 0.34
CA LEU A 8 2.30 2.08 0.42
C LEU A 8 3.46 1.20 -0.05
N GLU A 9 4.25 1.66 -1.02
CA GLU A 9 5.45 0.92 -1.44
C GLU A 9 6.46 0.82 -0.28
N ARG A 10 6.67 1.91 0.44
CA ARG A 10 7.59 1.91 1.58
C ARG A 10 7.05 1.09 2.74
N TRP A 11 5.75 1.18 2.98
CA TRP A 11 5.09 0.34 3.99
C TRP A 11 5.17 -1.13 3.60
N GLY A 12 4.90 -1.47 2.33
CA GLY A 12 4.97 -2.84 1.84
C GLY A 12 6.36 -3.43 2.00
N ALA A 13 7.40 -2.65 1.70
CA ALA A 13 8.78 -3.07 1.89
C ALA A 13 9.08 -3.31 3.38
N TRP A 14 8.57 -2.44 4.26
CA TRP A 14 8.71 -2.61 5.70
C TRP A 14 8.06 -3.92 6.17
N VAL A 15 6.83 -4.19 5.75
CA VAL A 15 6.12 -5.42 6.10
C VAL A 15 6.89 -6.64 5.60
N ALA A 16 7.35 -6.59 4.35
CA ALA A 16 8.09 -7.70 3.74
C ALA A 16 9.38 -8.02 4.50
N ASN A 17 10.04 -7.00 5.06
CA ASN A 17 11.28 -7.18 5.81
C ASN A 17 11.05 -7.48 7.29
N ASN A 18 9.88 -7.15 7.83
CA ASN A 18 9.54 -7.34 9.23
C ASN A 18 8.38 -8.31 9.40
N HIS A 19 8.27 -9.26 8.49
CA HIS A 19 7.12 -10.17 8.42
C HIS A 19 6.95 -11.06 9.68
N GLU A 20 7.97 -11.19 10.49
CA GLU A 20 7.87 -11.97 11.74
C GLU A 20 7.01 -11.26 12.77
N ASP A 21 6.93 -9.93 12.69
CA ASP A 21 6.17 -9.10 13.61
C ASP A 21 4.73 -8.85 13.12
N VAL A 22 4.36 -9.43 11.99
CA VAL A 22 3.05 -9.22 11.37
C VAL A 22 2.22 -10.50 11.47
N SER A 23 0.93 -10.32 11.80
CA SER A 23 0.00 -11.44 11.82
C SER A 23 -0.37 -11.81 10.38
N TRP A 24 0.09 -12.96 9.93
CA TRP A 24 -0.17 -13.45 8.58
C TRP A 24 -1.37 -14.38 8.57
N SER A 25 -2.21 -14.26 7.53
CA SER A 25 -3.25 -15.27 7.30
C SER A 25 -2.58 -16.61 6.95
N PRO A 26 -3.28 -17.74 7.14
CA PRO A 26 -2.70 -19.06 6.79
C PRO A 26 -2.24 -19.14 5.34
N ILE A 27 -2.96 -18.50 4.43
CA ILE A 27 -2.58 -18.46 3.00
C ILE A 27 -1.34 -17.59 2.82
N ALA A 28 -1.36 -16.40 3.39
CA ALA A 28 -0.24 -15.46 3.28
C ALA A 28 1.02 -16.02 3.95
N ALA A 29 0.88 -16.75 5.04
CA ALA A 29 2.02 -17.37 5.72
C ALA A 29 2.78 -18.31 4.81
N GLY A 30 2.10 -18.99 3.90
CA GLY A 30 2.74 -19.86 2.91
C GLY A 30 3.58 -19.12 1.90
N PHE A 31 3.38 -17.82 1.74
CA PHE A 31 4.10 -16.99 0.79
C PHE A 31 5.28 -16.23 1.40
N LYS A 32 5.50 -16.33 2.70
CA LYS A 32 6.58 -15.58 3.36
C LYS A 32 7.93 -15.77 2.68
N GLY A 33 8.27 -16.99 2.34
CA GLY A 33 9.52 -17.31 1.69
C GLY A 33 9.57 -16.94 0.21
N LEU A 34 8.42 -16.54 -0.35
CA LEU A 34 8.28 -16.23 -1.78
C LEU A 34 8.19 -14.73 -2.06
N ILE A 35 8.32 -13.89 -1.03
CA ILE A 35 8.28 -12.44 -1.23
C ILE A 35 9.48 -12.03 -2.09
N PRO A 36 9.23 -11.35 -3.24
CA PRO A 36 10.32 -10.98 -4.13
C PRO A 36 11.36 -10.10 -3.45
N SER A 37 12.63 -10.37 -3.70
CA SER A 37 13.72 -9.58 -3.14
C SER A 37 13.64 -8.12 -3.56
N LYS A 38 13.10 -7.83 -4.74
CA LYS A 38 12.97 -6.45 -5.20
C LYS A 38 12.00 -5.65 -4.33
N VAL A 39 10.99 -6.27 -3.74
CA VAL A 39 10.10 -5.60 -2.79
C VAL A 39 10.87 -5.31 -1.50
N LYS A 40 11.61 -6.31 -1.00
CA LYS A 40 12.39 -6.17 0.22
C LYS A 40 13.50 -5.13 0.10
N SER A 41 14.04 -4.95 -1.12
CA SER A 41 15.14 -4.01 -1.35
C SER A 41 14.69 -2.57 -1.52
N ARG A 42 13.39 -2.31 -1.60
CA ARG A 42 12.86 -0.95 -1.71
C ARG A 42 13.07 -0.18 -0.41
N PRO A 43 13.16 1.15 -0.49
CA PRO A 43 13.19 1.95 0.74
C PRO A 43 11.98 1.63 1.62
N GLN A 44 12.23 1.53 2.91
CA GLN A 44 11.19 1.25 3.90
C GLN A 44 10.78 2.52 4.61
N CYS A 45 9.59 2.50 5.22
CA CYS A 45 9.19 3.55 6.14
C CYS A 45 9.77 3.26 7.54
N THR A 46 9.63 4.22 8.44
CA THR A 46 10.01 4.01 9.84
C THR A 46 8.98 3.12 10.54
N ASP A 47 9.35 2.58 11.69
CA ASP A 47 8.43 1.77 12.50
C ASP A 47 7.19 2.56 12.90
N ASP A 48 7.36 3.84 13.25
CA ASP A 48 6.23 4.69 13.64
C ASP A 48 5.26 4.89 12.49
N ASP A 49 5.78 5.19 11.29
CA ASP A 49 4.94 5.31 10.09
C ASP A 49 4.24 3.99 9.78
N ALA A 50 4.96 2.88 9.91
CA ALA A 50 4.42 1.57 9.64
C ALA A 50 3.24 1.25 10.56
N LEU A 51 3.33 1.62 11.84
CA LEU A 51 2.25 1.41 12.78
C LEU A 51 1.00 2.19 12.40
N ILE A 52 1.17 3.44 11.97
CA ILE A 52 0.05 4.27 11.54
C ILE A 52 -0.66 3.63 10.35
N ILE A 53 0.11 3.23 9.35
CA ILE A 53 -0.45 2.63 8.13
C ILE A 53 -1.07 1.26 8.44
N SER A 54 -0.42 0.46 9.28
CA SER A 54 -0.94 -0.85 9.67
C SER A 54 -2.27 -0.73 10.41
N ASN A 55 -2.46 0.32 11.21
CA ASN A 55 -3.73 0.57 11.86
C ASN A 55 -4.82 0.89 10.83
N CYS A 56 -4.49 1.67 9.80
CA CYS A 56 -5.41 1.93 8.69
C CYS A 56 -5.76 0.63 7.97
N MET A 57 -4.77 -0.22 7.72
CA MET A 57 -4.98 -1.51 7.07
C MET A 57 -5.88 -2.42 7.90
N ALA A 58 -5.71 -2.42 9.23
CA ALA A 58 -6.56 -3.20 10.12
C ALA A 58 -8.01 -2.74 10.05
N GLN A 59 -8.24 -1.44 10.02
CA GLN A 59 -9.59 -0.88 9.86
C GLN A 59 -10.18 -1.25 8.51
N LEU A 60 -9.38 -1.18 7.46
CA LEU A 60 -9.83 -1.59 6.13
C LEU A 60 -10.22 -3.06 6.11
N ASN A 61 -9.44 -3.92 6.77
CA ASN A 61 -9.73 -5.34 6.84
C ASN A 61 -11.09 -5.63 7.49
N VAL A 62 -11.43 -4.89 8.54
CA VAL A 62 -12.72 -5.04 9.22
C VAL A 62 -13.87 -4.62 8.30
N ASN A 63 -13.68 -3.55 7.54
CA ASN A 63 -14.76 -2.97 6.73
C ASN A 63 -14.82 -3.53 5.30
N ASN A 64 -13.67 -3.90 4.74
CA ASN A 64 -13.60 -4.44 3.38
C ASN A 64 -12.32 -5.27 3.23
N SER A 65 -12.41 -6.54 3.59
CA SER A 65 -11.26 -7.44 3.54
C SER A 65 -10.72 -7.64 2.12
N ASP A 66 -11.57 -7.53 1.11
CA ASP A 66 -11.12 -7.70 -0.28
C ASP A 66 -10.14 -6.60 -0.67
N LEU A 67 -10.42 -5.36 -0.32
CA LEU A 67 -9.50 -4.25 -0.60
C LEU A 67 -8.21 -4.38 0.21
N HIS A 68 -8.32 -4.82 1.46
CA HIS A 68 -7.16 -5.09 2.30
C HIS A 68 -6.24 -6.12 1.63
N ASP A 69 -6.82 -7.24 1.19
CA ASP A 69 -6.04 -8.31 0.58
C ASP A 69 -5.40 -7.86 -0.74
N PHE A 70 -6.11 -7.01 -1.50
CA PHE A 70 -5.60 -6.45 -2.74
C PHE A 70 -4.33 -5.64 -2.50
N LEU A 71 -4.34 -4.78 -1.46
CA LEU A 71 -3.17 -3.97 -1.11
C LEU A 71 -2.00 -4.84 -0.65
N TYR A 72 -2.27 -5.86 0.15
CA TYR A 72 -1.23 -6.79 0.58
C TYR A 72 -0.64 -7.55 -0.61
N ASP A 73 -1.47 -8.08 -1.49
CA ASP A 73 -1.01 -8.82 -2.66
C ASP A 73 -0.09 -7.96 -3.52
N TYR A 74 -0.46 -6.71 -3.73
CA TYR A 74 0.30 -5.83 -4.60
C TYR A 74 1.56 -5.27 -3.93
N TYR A 75 1.42 -4.67 -2.74
CA TYR A 75 2.51 -3.93 -2.11
C TYR A 75 3.42 -4.78 -1.24
N VAL A 76 2.93 -5.86 -0.66
CA VAL A 76 3.73 -6.74 0.19
C VAL A 76 4.24 -7.94 -0.58
N PHE A 77 3.37 -8.61 -1.32
CA PHE A 77 3.76 -9.82 -2.04
C PHE A 77 4.30 -9.54 -3.45
N GLY A 78 4.14 -8.32 -3.94
CA GLY A 78 4.71 -7.93 -5.23
C GLY A 78 3.98 -8.50 -6.44
N MET A 79 2.70 -8.83 -6.31
CA MET A 79 1.93 -9.30 -7.46
C MET A 79 1.74 -8.18 -8.46
N THR A 80 1.77 -8.55 -9.76
CA THR A 80 1.48 -7.58 -10.82
C THR A 80 -0.02 -7.40 -10.99
N LEU A 81 -0.41 -6.33 -11.66
CA LEU A 81 -1.83 -6.10 -11.98
C LEU A 81 -2.39 -7.24 -12.84
N MET A 82 -1.59 -7.76 -13.75
CA MET A 82 -1.99 -8.89 -14.59
C MET A 82 -2.26 -10.13 -13.73
N SER A 83 -1.37 -10.44 -12.78
CA SER A 83 -1.54 -11.56 -11.87
C SER A 83 -2.76 -11.38 -10.97
N LEU A 84 -2.98 -10.16 -10.48
CA LEU A 84 -4.15 -9.85 -9.65
C LEU A 84 -5.45 -10.02 -10.44
N GLY A 85 -5.49 -9.51 -11.66
CA GLY A 85 -6.65 -9.70 -12.53
C GLY A 85 -6.92 -11.17 -12.74
N ARG A 86 -5.88 -11.92 -13.08
CA ARG A 86 -5.99 -13.36 -13.33
C ARG A 86 -6.49 -14.12 -12.09
N LYS A 87 -5.99 -13.77 -10.92
CA LYS A 87 -6.41 -14.36 -9.64
C LYS A 87 -7.92 -14.23 -9.42
N HIS A 88 -8.50 -13.12 -9.87
CA HIS A 88 -9.92 -12.82 -9.68
C HIS A 88 -10.75 -13.10 -10.94
N GLY A 89 -10.16 -13.66 -11.98
CA GLY A 89 -10.85 -13.93 -13.25
C GLY A 89 -11.22 -12.66 -13.99
N ARG A 90 -10.40 -11.60 -13.85
CA ARG A 90 -10.67 -10.27 -14.42
C ARG A 90 -9.44 -9.76 -15.15
N SER A 91 -9.59 -8.60 -15.79
CA SER A 91 -8.49 -7.97 -16.54
C SER A 91 -7.54 -7.22 -15.62
N ASP A 92 -6.36 -6.88 -16.16
CA ASP A 92 -5.40 -6.02 -15.47
C ASP A 92 -5.95 -4.60 -15.27
N CYS A 93 -6.76 -4.12 -16.22
CA CYS A 93 -7.41 -2.81 -16.07
C CYS A 93 -8.37 -2.79 -14.89
N TRP A 94 -9.14 -3.85 -14.73
CA TRP A 94 -10.01 -4.00 -13.56
C TRP A 94 -9.20 -3.99 -12.27
N ALA A 95 -8.10 -4.75 -12.24
CA ALA A 95 -7.23 -4.81 -11.07
C ALA A 95 -6.67 -3.44 -10.72
N GLY A 96 -6.27 -2.67 -11.73
CA GLY A 96 -5.77 -1.31 -11.53
C GLY A 96 -6.82 -0.39 -10.91
N ARG A 97 -8.07 -0.50 -11.35
CA ARG A 97 -9.16 0.30 -10.78
C ARG A 97 -9.44 -0.06 -9.32
N VAL A 98 -9.44 -1.36 -9.01
CA VAL A 98 -9.66 -1.82 -7.62
C VAL A 98 -8.52 -1.34 -6.73
N LEU A 99 -7.30 -1.44 -7.24
CA LEU A 99 -6.12 -0.97 -6.49
C LEU A 99 -6.21 0.52 -6.19
N GLN A 100 -6.59 1.34 -7.18
CA GLN A 100 -6.76 2.78 -6.99
C GLN A 100 -7.82 3.07 -5.94
N LYS A 101 -8.91 2.33 -5.95
CA LYS A 101 -9.95 2.49 -4.94
C LYS A 101 -9.41 2.19 -3.54
N ALA A 102 -8.67 1.10 -3.40
CA ALA A 102 -8.09 0.73 -2.11
C ALA A 102 -7.09 1.78 -1.63
N GLU A 103 -6.23 2.28 -2.52
CA GLU A 103 -5.28 3.34 -2.22
C GLU A 103 -5.99 4.59 -1.73
N GLY A 104 -7.10 4.94 -2.40
CA GLY A 104 -7.89 6.12 -2.02
C GLY A 104 -8.50 5.99 -0.63
N VAL A 105 -8.91 4.79 -0.24
CA VAL A 105 -9.45 4.57 1.10
C VAL A 105 -8.38 4.81 2.16
N ILE A 106 -7.18 4.27 1.96
CA ILE A 106 -6.08 4.48 2.91
C ILE A 106 -5.69 5.96 2.96
N GLU A 107 -5.60 6.61 1.81
CA GLU A 107 -5.30 8.04 1.75
C GLU A 107 -6.34 8.85 2.53
N GLY A 108 -7.62 8.53 2.34
CA GLY A 108 -8.70 9.19 3.07
C GLY A 108 -8.61 8.99 4.56
N MET A 109 -8.25 7.79 5.01
CA MET A 109 -8.05 7.51 6.43
C MET A 109 -6.95 8.36 7.03
N LEU A 110 -5.83 8.49 6.31
CA LEU A 110 -4.70 9.30 6.78
C LEU A 110 -5.07 10.78 6.84
N ILE A 111 -5.82 11.26 5.85
CA ILE A 111 -6.29 12.65 5.81
C ILE A 111 -7.22 12.92 7.00
N MET A 112 -8.17 12.02 7.24
CA MET A 112 -9.14 12.19 8.33
C MET A 112 -8.49 12.18 9.71
N GLN A 113 -7.43 11.39 9.87
CA GLN A 113 -6.69 11.35 11.13
C GLN A 113 -5.80 12.57 11.32
N GLY A 114 -5.53 13.31 10.25
CA GLY A 114 -4.65 14.47 10.31
C GLY A 114 -3.22 14.11 10.68
N VAL A 115 -2.80 12.87 10.43
CA VAL A 115 -1.47 12.43 10.81
C VAL A 115 -0.42 12.92 9.84
N LYS A 116 0.77 13.19 10.38
CA LYS A 116 1.96 13.46 9.59
C LYS A 116 2.86 12.23 9.67
N LEU A 117 3.30 11.78 8.51
CA LEU A 117 4.24 10.67 8.43
C LEU A 117 5.66 11.22 8.33
N GLU A 118 6.61 10.51 8.91
CA GLU A 118 8.00 10.91 8.81
C GLU A 118 8.47 10.89 7.35
N MET A 119 7.89 9.99 6.54
CA MET A 119 8.23 9.90 5.12
C MET A 119 7.57 10.98 4.26
N ASP A 120 6.65 11.80 4.80
CA ASP A 120 5.93 12.79 3.99
C ASP A 120 6.85 13.69 3.17
N ARG A 121 7.99 14.05 3.72
CA ARG A 121 8.96 14.90 3.01
C ARG A 121 9.66 14.19 1.85
N TYR A 122 9.59 12.85 1.80
CA TYR A 122 10.22 12.06 0.73
C TYR A 122 9.22 11.57 -0.30
N VAL A 123 7.94 11.52 0.06
CA VAL A 123 6.88 10.96 -0.78
C VAL A 123 5.88 12.03 -1.20
N GLU A 124 6.28 13.29 -1.15
CA GLU A 124 5.42 14.35 -1.60
C GLU A 124 5.20 14.21 -3.10
N ARG A 125 3.92 14.24 -3.49
CA ARG A 125 3.59 14.22 -4.90
C ARG A 125 4.08 15.53 -5.52
N GLU A 126 4.93 15.43 -6.52
CA GLU A 126 5.31 16.60 -7.28
C GLU A 126 4.05 17.27 -7.80
N PRO A 127 3.82 18.54 -7.47
CA PRO A 127 2.74 19.25 -8.13
C PRO A 127 3.06 19.17 -9.61
N SER A 128 2.24 18.48 -10.41
CA SER A 128 2.31 18.70 -11.83
C SER A 128 2.17 20.21 -11.92
N GLY A 129 3.22 20.87 -12.33
CA GLY A 129 3.29 22.32 -12.31
C GLY A 129 2.05 22.97 -12.89
N SER A 130 1.44 22.29 -13.85
CA SER A 130 0.20 22.74 -14.46
C SER A 130 -0.97 22.79 -13.50
N GLN A 131 -1.09 21.86 -12.57
CA GLN A 131 -2.20 21.89 -11.62
C GLN A 131 -2.02 22.99 -10.58
N ALA A 132 -0.81 23.13 -10.09
CA ALA A 132 -0.51 24.17 -9.12
C ALA A 132 -0.78 25.56 -9.71
N SER A 133 -0.38 25.79 -10.94
CA SER A 133 -0.57 27.06 -11.59
C SER A 133 -2.04 27.37 -11.91
N GLN A 134 -2.85 26.35 -12.08
CA GLN A 134 -4.28 26.54 -12.35
C GLN A 134 -5.05 27.03 -11.14
N PHE A 135 -4.56 26.75 -9.95
CA PHE A 135 -5.23 27.13 -8.72
C PHE A 135 -4.58 28.35 -8.06
N ALA A 136 -3.53 28.82 -8.62
CA ALA A 136 -2.82 29.97 -8.09
C ALA A 136 -3.51 31.27 -8.46
#